data_264142c3418e044d72ee7c606ba3161d
#
_entry.id   264142c3418e044d72ee7c606ba3161d
#
_cell.length_a   1.000
_cell.length_b   1.000
_cell.length_c   1.000
_cell.angle_alpha   90.00
_cell.angle_beta   90.00
_cell.angle_gamma   90.00
#
_symmetry.space_group_name_H-M   'P 1'
#
loop_
_entity.id
_entity.type
_entity.pdbx_description
1 polymer ?
#
loop_
_entity_poly.entity_id
_entity_poly.type
_entity_poly.pdbx_seq_one_letter_code
_entity_poly.pdbx_strand_id
1 'polypeptide(L)'
;IGSMRPQSAEEPSNARESSLKAIAWDDHQNDNDEFVALPLLNISLSAGGGSCALEESAEFSLVFRRYYLKKMGVPEKAAKLVRVVGQSMEPTLHDGDVVGVNTQDTSIRDGKTYAICQADLLRVKTLIATPTSVIIRSINREEYPDEVMNREEFYKNVRIIGRVFWSSHSW
;
A
#
# COMPACT_ATOMS: atom_id res chain seq x y z
N ILE A 1 33.36 -21.69 72.81
CA ILE A 1 32.62 -20.46 72.56
C ILE A 1 32.87 -20.11 71.10
N GLY A 2 32.09 -20.68 70.20
CA GLY A 2 32.17 -20.40 68.76
C GLY A 2 30.96 -19.64 68.32
N SER A 3 31.13 -18.41 67.85
CA SER A 3 30.07 -17.69 67.20
C SER A 3 30.01 -18.12 65.72
N MET A 4 28.99 -18.87 65.35
CA MET A 4 28.69 -19.15 63.95
C MET A 4 27.95 -17.94 63.37
N ARG A 5 28.51 -17.32 62.32
CA ARG A 5 27.82 -16.39 61.45
C ARG A 5 27.02 -17.18 60.42
N PRO A 6 25.79 -16.86 60.17
CA PRO A 6 25.08 -17.43 59.01
C PRO A 6 25.63 -16.83 57.74
N GLN A 7 26.05 -17.68 56.80
CA GLN A 7 26.35 -17.28 55.44
C GLN A 7 25.04 -16.97 54.75
N SER A 8 24.89 -15.74 54.29
CA SER A 8 23.81 -15.33 53.38
C SER A 8 24.08 -15.96 52.04
N ALA A 9 23.19 -16.84 51.62
CA ALA A 9 23.15 -17.34 50.25
C ALA A 9 22.77 -16.18 49.30
N GLU A 10 23.71 -15.79 48.47
CA GLU A 10 23.40 -14.92 47.31
C GLU A 10 22.63 -15.75 46.29
N GLU A 11 21.37 -15.37 46.07
CA GLU A 11 20.63 -15.83 44.92
C GLU A 11 21.19 -15.17 43.64
N PRO A 12 21.44 -15.94 42.57
CA PRO A 12 21.82 -15.33 41.30
C PRO A 12 20.58 -14.68 40.67
N SER A 13 20.58 -13.37 40.62
CA SER A 13 19.58 -12.61 39.88
C SER A 13 19.72 -12.92 38.37
N ASN A 14 18.85 -13.78 37.87
CA ASN A 14 18.66 -13.96 36.44
C ASN A 14 17.94 -12.72 35.85
N ALA A 15 18.63 -11.60 35.82
CA ALA A 15 18.26 -10.50 34.99
C ALA A 15 18.65 -10.88 33.55
N ARG A 16 17.69 -11.43 32.80
CA ARG A 16 17.79 -11.47 31.33
C ARG A 16 17.78 -10.02 30.87
N GLU A 17 18.96 -9.48 30.63
CA GLU A 17 19.09 -8.26 29.83
C GLU A 17 18.54 -8.54 28.45
N SER A 18 17.29 -8.15 28.24
CA SER A 18 16.77 -7.96 26.89
C SER A 18 17.49 -6.74 26.32
N SER A 19 18.61 -6.98 25.63
CA SER A 19 19.28 -5.92 24.88
C SER A 19 18.39 -5.51 23.73
N LEU A 20 17.51 -4.55 23.97
CA LEU A 20 16.92 -3.75 22.91
C LEU A 20 18.08 -2.94 22.31
N LYS A 21 18.71 -3.48 21.26
CA LYS A 21 19.61 -2.68 20.43
C LYS A 21 18.77 -1.59 19.80
N ALA A 22 18.85 -0.37 20.32
CA ALA A 22 18.43 0.80 19.59
C ALA A 22 19.32 0.89 18.35
N ILE A 23 18.74 0.68 17.17
CA ILE A 23 19.43 0.85 15.90
C ILE A 23 19.55 2.36 15.70
N ALA A 24 20.76 2.90 15.86
CA ALA A 24 21.03 4.27 15.49
C ALA A 24 20.92 4.43 13.97
N TRP A 25 20.35 5.53 13.52
CA TRP A 25 20.16 5.82 12.08
C TRP A 25 21.45 5.91 11.25
N ASP A 26 22.61 5.94 11.91
CA ASP A 26 23.93 6.03 11.25
C ASP A 26 24.58 4.68 10.91
N ASP A 27 24.00 3.54 11.29
CA ASP A 27 24.52 2.21 10.98
C ASP A 27 24.11 1.68 9.57
N HIS A 28 23.72 2.58 8.66
CA HIS A 28 23.14 2.24 7.35
C HIS A 28 24.13 1.82 6.28
N GLN A 29 25.32 1.36 6.59
CA GLN A 29 26.29 0.92 5.56
C GLN A 29 26.02 -0.47 4.97
N ASN A 30 25.01 -1.22 5.46
CA ASN A 30 24.63 -2.54 4.93
C ASN A 30 23.13 -2.72 4.66
N ASP A 31 22.31 -1.67 4.74
CA ASP A 31 20.83 -1.77 4.71
C ASP A 31 20.20 -1.66 3.31
N ASN A 32 20.99 -1.55 2.23
CA ASN A 32 20.43 -1.45 0.87
C ASN A 32 19.64 -2.69 0.43
N ASP A 33 19.80 -3.82 1.12
CA ASP A 33 19.09 -5.06 0.79
C ASP A 33 17.79 -5.26 1.60
N GLU A 34 17.56 -4.51 2.67
CA GLU A 34 16.40 -4.70 3.56
C GLU A 34 15.21 -3.81 3.17
N PHE A 35 15.46 -2.63 2.64
CA PHE A 35 14.43 -1.63 2.35
C PHE A 35 14.39 -1.23 0.88
N VAL A 36 13.21 -0.82 0.43
CA VAL A 36 12.96 -0.28 -0.90
C VAL A 36 12.03 0.91 -0.82
N ALA A 37 12.34 1.96 -1.58
CA ALA A 37 11.46 3.12 -1.73
C ALA A 37 10.45 2.88 -2.85
N LEU A 38 9.16 3.02 -2.54
CA LEU A 38 8.08 2.93 -3.52
C LEU A 38 7.68 4.34 -3.94
N PRO A 39 7.72 4.66 -5.25
CA PRO A 39 7.34 5.98 -5.75
C PRO A 39 5.82 6.13 -5.85
N LEU A 40 5.36 7.38 -5.71
CA LEU A 40 3.98 7.76 -6.01
C LEU A 40 3.79 7.92 -7.50
N LEU A 41 2.70 7.35 -8.04
CA LEU A 41 2.29 7.54 -9.42
C LEU A 41 1.40 8.79 -9.56
N ASN A 42 1.69 9.59 -10.56
CA ASN A 42 0.87 10.72 -10.99
C ASN A 42 0.49 10.57 -12.47
N ILE A 43 -0.57 11.23 -12.90
CA ILE A 43 -0.88 11.37 -14.30
C ILE A 43 0.12 12.34 -14.93
N SER A 44 0.79 11.90 -16.00
CA SER A 44 1.70 12.75 -16.75
C SER A 44 0.93 13.81 -17.56
N LEU A 45 1.24 15.07 -17.30
CA LEU A 45 0.64 16.19 -18.02
C LEU A 45 1.20 16.36 -19.46
N SER A 46 2.34 15.76 -19.74
CA SER A 46 3.00 15.83 -21.04
C SER A 46 2.43 14.86 -22.07
N ALA A 47 1.70 13.86 -21.66
CA ALA A 47 0.98 12.96 -22.56
C ALA A 47 -0.34 13.60 -22.97
N GLY A 48 -0.62 13.67 -24.26
CA GLY A 48 -1.89 14.20 -24.78
C GLY A 48 -3.10 13.51 -24.13
N GLY A 49 -4.24 14.23 -24.04
CA GLY A 49 -5.43 13.80 -23.32
C GLY A 49 -5.92 12.40 -23.73
N GLY A 50 -6.37 11.63 -22.74
CA GLY A 50 -6.98 10.30 -22.91
C GLY A 50 -6.01 9.12 -22.86
N SER A 51 -4.72 9.33 -22.65
CA SER A 51 -3.72 8.23 -22.68
C SER A 51 -3.46 7.57 -21.33
N CYS A 52 -3.95 8.13 -20.21
CA CYS A 52 -3.61 7.64 -18.85
C CYS A 52 -2.11 7.33 -18.67
N ALA A 53 -1.26 8.19 -19.21
CA ALA A 53 0.18 8.06 -19.02
C ALA A 53 0.54 8.37 -17.57
N LEU A 54 1.25 7.46 -16.93
CA LEU A 54 1.66 7.57 -15.55
C LEU A 54 3.15 7.90 -15.47
N GLU A 55 3.51 8.74 -14.52
CA GLU A 55 4.89 9.04 -14.19
C GLU A 55 5.15 8.85 -12.69
N GLU A 56 6.36 8.49 -12.34
CA GLU A 56 6.78 8.38 -10.95
C GLU A 56 7.15 9.76 -10.40
N SER A 57 6.56 10.11 -9.25
CA SER A 57 6.93 11.35 -8.56
C SER A 57 8.36 11.28 -8.05
N ALA A 58 9.16 12.30 -8.35
CA ALA A 58 10.49 12.47 -7.76
C ALA A 58 10.44 13.02 -6.33
N GLU A 59 9.31 13.58 -5.91
CA GLU A 59 9.18 14.31 -4.65
C GLU A 59 8.63 13.47 -3.50
N PHE A 60 7.97 12.35 -3.80
CA PHE A 60 7.31 11.54 -2.79
C PHE A 60 7.57 10.05 -3.00
N SER A 61 8.05 9.41 -1.95
CA SER A 61 8.14 7.96 -1.85
C SER A 61 7.93 7.52 -0.40
N LEU A 62 7.54 6.26 -0.21
CA LEU A 62 7.52 5.62 1.10
C LEU A 62 8.46 4.42 1.09
N VAL A 63 9.12 4.19 2.20
CA VAL A 63 10.08 3.10 2.37
C VAL A 63 9.38 1.88 2.95
N PHE A 64 9.54 0.75 2.28
CA PHE A 64 9.00 -0.54 2.69
C PHE A 64 10.12 -1.55 2.93
N ARG A 65 9.86 -2.51 3.81
CA ARG A 65 10.72 -3.67 3.93
C ARG A 65 10.49 -4.62 2.76
N ARG A 66 11.56 -5.06 2.09
CA ARG A 66 11.50 -6.07 1.02
C ARG A 66 10.82 -7.35 1.48
N TYR A 67 11.05 -7.75 2.72
CA TYR A 67 10.38 -8.89 3.33
C TYR A 67 8.85 -8.76 3.29
N TYR A 68 8.32 -7.56 3.58
CA TYR A 68 6.87 -7.32 3.54
C TYR A 68 6.31 -7.48 2.13
N LEU A 69 6.95 -6.87 1.12
CA LEU A 69 6.53 -7.01 -0.27
C LEU A 69 6.56 -8.47 -0.72
N LYS A 70 7.61 -9.21 -0.37
CA LYS A 70 7.73 -10.62 -0.67
C LYS A 70 6.62 -11.44 -0.01
N LYS A 71 6.31 -11.17 1.26
CA LYS A 71 5.21 -11.81 1.98
C LYS A 71 3.85 -11.54 1.33
N MET A 72 3.64 -10.33 0.82
CA MET A 72 2.43 -9.95 0.09
C MET A 72 2.40 -10.44 -1.35
N GLY A 73 3.46 -11.06 -1.84
CA GLY A 73 3.57 -11.52 -3.23
C GLY A 73 3.65 -10.40 -4.25
N VAL A 74 4.21 -9.26 -3.86
CA VAL A 74 4.32 -8.06 -4.70
C VAL A 74 5.77 -7.87 -5.14
N PRO A 75 6.07 -7.98 -6.45
CA PRO A 75 7.40 -7.66 -6.96
C PRO A 75 7.76 -6.20 -6.74
N GLU A 76 8.99 -5.91 -6.33
CA GLU A 76 9.42 -4.54 -6.03
C GLU A 76 9.21 -3.58 -7.20
N LYS A 77 9.53 -4.00 -8.42
CA LYS A 77 9.37 -3.18 -9.63
C LYS A 77 7.91 -2.88 -9.95
N ALA A 78 6.99 -3.72 -9.48
CA ALA A 78 5.55 -3.57 -9.68
C ALA A 78 4.87 -2.81 -8.54
N ALA A 79 5.54 -2.65 -7.40
CA ALA A 79 5.00 -1.96 -6.25
C ALA A 79 5.09 -0.44 -6.43
N LYS A 80 3.96 0.22 -6.45
CA LYS A 80 3.81 1.68 -6.60
C LYS A 80 2.83 2.22 -5.58
N LEU A 81 2.81 3.52 -5.42
CA LEU A 81 1.87 4.22 -4.54
C LEU A 81 0.89 5.05 -5.38
N VAL A 82 -0.34 5.17 -4.87
CA VAL A 82 -1.38 6.04 -5.44
C VAL A 82 -2.04 6.81 -4.31
N ARG A 83 -2.29 8.11 -4.53
CA ARG A 83 -3.01 8.95 -3.58
C ARG A 83 -4.51 8.82 -3.76
N VAL A 84 -5.22 8.66 -2.65
CA VAL A 84 -6.68 8.68 -2.64
C VAL A 84 -7.16 10.13 -2.67
N VAL A 85 -8.08 10.43 -3.58
CA VAL A 85 -8.69 11.75 -3.72
C VAL A 85 -10.20 11.63 -3.52
N GLY A 86 -10.76 12.52 -2.70
CA GLY A 86 -12.18 12.59 -2.42
C GLY A 86 -12.67 11.60 -1.37
N GLN A 87 -13.98 11.48 -1.24
CA GLN A 87 -14.67 10.80 -0.14
C GLN A 87 -15.34 9.49 -0.56
N SER A 88 -15.17 9.08 -1.81
CA SER A 88 -15.89 7.93 -2.36
C SER A 88 -15.52 6.59 -1.73
N MET A 89 -14.36 6.50 -1.10
CA MET A 89 -13.88 5.27 -0.44
C MET A 89 -13.99 5.33 1.09
N GLU A 90 -14.64 6.36 1.62
CA GLU A 90 -14.94 6.43 3.05
C GLU A 90 -15.97 5.37 3.46
N PRO A 91 -15.88 4.87 4.70
CA PRO A 91 -14.94 5.21 5.77
C PRO A 91 -13.60 4.45 5.72
N THR A 92 -13.38 3.59 4.74
CA THR A 92 -12.17 2.74 4.68
C THR A 92 -10.92 3.53 4.29
N LEU A 93 -11.05 4.41 3.30
CA LEU A 93 -9.97 5.29 2.84
C LEU A 93 -10.50 6.73 2.81
N HIS A 94 -9.67 7.66 3.24
CA HIS A 94 -9.99 9.09 3.29
C HIS A 94 -9.20 9.86 2.24
N ASP A 95 -9.68 11.06 1.94
CA ASP A 95 -8.95 11.99 1.08
C ASP A 95 -7.53 12.22 1.61
N GLY A 96 -6.55 12.12 0.72
CA GLY A 96 -5.13 12.26 1.07
C GLY A 96 -4.43 10.98 1.54
N ASP A 97 -5.15 9.89 1.84
CA ASP A 97 -4.54 8.60 2.12
C ASP A 97 -3.71 8.11 0.92
N VAL A 98 -2.75 7.25 1.19
CA VAL A 98 -1.91 6.64 0.16
C VAL A 98 -2.14 5.13 0.17
N VAL A 99 -2.32 4.54 -1.00
CA VAL A 99 -2.43 3.09 -1.17
C VAL A 99 -1.24 2.54 -1.94
N GLY A 100 -0.77 1.36 -1.54
CA GLY A 100 0.20 0.57 -2.28
C GLY A 100 -0.52 -0.33 -3.28
N VAL A 101 -0.08 -0.29 -4.54
CA VAL A 101 -0.67 -1.08 -5.63
C VAL A 101 0.37 -1.98 -6.28
N ASN A 102 -0.07 -3.19 -6.64
CA ASN A 102 0.71 -4.11 -7.45
C ASN A 102 0.33 -3.94 -8.92
N THR A 103 1.20 -3.29 -9.69
CA THR A 103 0.94 -2.97 -11.10
C THR A 103 1.00 -4.19 -12.03
N GLN A 104 1.43 -5.33 -11.56
CA GLN A 104 1.34 -6.60 -12.31
C GLN A 104 0.02 -7.35 -12.06
N ASP A 105 -0.73 -6.99 -11.03
CA ASP A 105 -2.00 -7.63 -10.67
C ASP A 105 -3.18 -6.77 -11.17
N THR A 106 -3.52 -6.96 -12.43
CA THR A 106 -4.57 -6.20 -13.13
C THR A 106 -5.82 -7.03 -13.46
N SER A 107 -5.85 -8.29 -13.08
CA SER A 107 -7.03 -9.14 -13.22
C SER A 107 -8.06 -8.82 -12.14
N ILE A 108 -9.31 -8.65 -12.54
CA ILE A 108 -10.38 -8.35 -11.58
C ILE A 108 -10.68 -9.59 -10.74
N ARG A 109 -10.57 -9.44 -9.44
CA ARG A 109 -11.09 -10.36 -8.42
C ARG A 109 -12.20 -9.65 -7.67
N ASP A 110 -13.37 -10.24 -7.66
CA ASP A 110 -14.58 -9.62 -7.13
C ASP A 110 -14.42 -9.08 -5.72
N GLY A 111 -14.80 -7.83 -5.55
CA GLY A 111 -14.76 -7.15 -4.26
C GLY A 111 -13.38 -6.68 -3.82
N LYS A 112 -12.35 -6.81 -4.66
CA LYS A 112 -11.02 -6.25 -4.37
C LYS A 112 -10.91 -4.80 -4.84
N THR A 113 -10.03 -4.06 -4.19
CA THR A 113 -9.79 -2.64 -4.48
C THR A 113 -8.64 -2.49 -5.46
N TYR A 114 -8.82 -1.58 -6.41
CA TYR A 114 -7.87 -1.30 -7.47
C TYR A 114 -7.66 0.21 -7.64
N ALA A 115 -6.45 0.58 -8.05
CA ALA A 115 -6.25 1.87 -8.69
C ALA A 115 -6.58 1.73 -10.17
N ILE A 116 -7.39 2.63 -10.67
CA ILE A 116 -7.81 2.68 -12.08
C ILE A 116 -7.59 4.08 -12.64
N CYS A 117 -7.39 4.17 -13.95
CA CYS A 117 -7.38 5.42 -14.67
C CYS A 117 -8.53 5.47 -15.66
N GLN A 118 -9.34 6.51 -15.59
CA GLN A 118 -10.50 6.75 -16.43
C GLN A 118 -10.57 8.23 -16.76
N ALA A 119 -10.62 8.57 -18.04
CA ALA A 119 -10.66 9.97 -18.51
C ALA A 119 -9.57 10.85 -17.86
N ASP A 120 -8.32 10.33 -17.81
CA ASP A 120 -7.16 10.96 -17.18
C ASP A 120 -7.31 11.25 -15.67
N LEU A 121 -8.27 10.57 -15.02
CA LEU A 121 -8.44 10.61 -13.57
C LEU A 121 -7.93 9.31 -12.94
N LEU A 122 -7.04 9.45 -11.99
CA LEU A 122 -6.57 8.33 -11.18
C LEU A 122 -7.54 8.13 -10.00
N ARG A 123 -8.20 6.98 -9.96
CA ARG A 123 -9.25 6.66 -9.01
C ARG A 123 -8.91 5.37 -8.25
N VAL A 124 -9.37 5.26 -7.00
CA VAL A 124 -9.29 4.02 -6.20
C VAL A 124 -10.72 3.53 -6.00
N LYS A 125 -11.03 2.33 -6.48
CA LYS A 125 -12.38 1.74 -6.49
C LYS A 125 -12.34 0.24 -6.27
N THR A 126 -13.45 -0.31 -5.81
CA THR A 126 -13.69 -1.75 -5.80
C THR A 126 -14.23 -2.17 -7.16
N LEU A 127 -13.70 -3.26 -7.72
CA LEU A 127 -14.15 -3.79 -9.00
C LEU A 127 -14.84 -5.15 -8.82
N ILE A 128 -15.91 -5.36 -9.58
CA ILE A 128 -16.65 -6.62 -9.63
C ILE A 128 -16.88 -6.94 -11.09
N ALA A 129 -16.45 -8.13 -11.53
CA ALA A 129 -16.70 -8.60 -12.89
C ALA A 129 -17.91 -9.54 -12.92
N THR A 130 -18.86 -9.23 -13.79
CA THR A 130 -19.96 -10.13 -14.14
C THR A 130 -19.69 -10.75 -15.53
N PRO A 131 -20.47 -11.73 -15.98
CA PRO A 131 -20.28 -12.29 -17.33
C PRO A 131 -20.37 -11.25 -18.45
N THR A 132 -21.16 -10.18 -18.27
CA THR A 132 -21.45 -9.18 -19.30
C THR A 132 -20.96 -7.78 -18.97
N SER A 133 -20.60 -7.50 -17.72
CA SER A 133 -20.29 -6.14 -17.28
C SER A 133 -19.17 -6.11 -16.23
N VAL A 134 -18.68 -4.91 -15.98
CA VAL A 134 -17.81 -4.58 -14.85
C VAL A 134 -18.50 -3.50 -14.03
N ILE A 135 -18.54 -3.71 -12.71
CA ILE A 135 -19.09 -2.75 -11.75
C ILE A 135 -17.91 -2.02 -11.10
N ILE A 136 -17.90 -0.70 -11.21
CA ILE A 136 -16.98 0.18 -10.49
C ILE A 136 -17.73 0.68 -9.26
N ARG A 137 -17.27 0.26 -8.09
CA ARG A 137 -17.96 0.49 -6.83
C ARG A 137 -17.16 1.34 -5.87
N SER A 138 -17.82 2.33 -5.30
CA SER A 138 -17.32 3.09 -4.15
C SER A 138 -17.71 2.38 -2.85
N ILE A 139 -16.94 2.59 -1.77
CA ILE A 139 -17.34 2.11 -0.44
C ILE A 139 -18.46 2.99 0.11
N ASN A 140 -18.36 4.31 -0.07
CA ASN A 140 -19.42 5.26 0.24
C ASN A 140 -20.52 5.22 -0.83
N ARG A 141 -21.31 4.15 -0.80
CA ARG A 141 -22.31 3.85 -1.86
C ARG A 141 -23.52 4.74 -1.83
N GLU A 142 -23.84 5.33 -0.70
CA GLU A 142 -25.01 6.22 -0.54
C GLU A 142 -24.83 7.50 -1.34
N GLU A 143 -23.62 8.06 -1.31
CA GLU A 143 -23.29 9.29 -2.07
C GLU A 143 -22.71 8.99 -3.46
N TYR A 144 -22.08 7.84 -3.63
CA TYR A 144 -21.41 7.42 -4.86
C TYR A 144 -21.95 6.07 -5.33
N PRO A 145 -23.05 6.06 -6.11
CA PRO A 145 -23.65 4.81 -6.58
C PRO A 145 -22.73 4.06 -7.54
N ASP A 146 -23.00 2.75 -7.71
CA ASP A 146 -22.27 1.90 -8.62
C ASP A 146 -22.31 2.43 -10.06
N GLU A 147 -21.17 2.40 -10.73
CA GLU A 147 -21.04 2.62 -12.17
C GLU A 147 -20.96 1.25 -12.86
N VAL A 148 -21.90 0.95 -13.75
CA VAL A 148 -21.93 -0.32 -14.47
C VAL A 148 -21.62 -0.07 -15.94
N MET A 149 -20.60 -0.78 -16.44
CA MET A 149 -20.21 -0.74 -17.85
C MET A 149 -20.23 -2.14 -18.44
N ASN A 150 -20.59 -2.30 -19.71
CA ASN A 150 -20.31 -3.57 -20.35
C ASN A 150 -18.79 -3.81 -20.44
N ARG A 151 -18.38 -5.08 -20.59
CA ARG A 151 -16.95 -5.43 -20.50
C ARG A 151 -16.11 -4.76 -21.59
N GLU A 152 -16.63 -4.67 -22.80
CA GLU A 152 -15.93 -4.04 -23.92
C GLU A 152 -15.72 -2.55 -23.66
N GLU A 153 -16.76 -1.84 -23.24
CA GLU A 153 -16.71 -0.43 -22.88
C GLU A 153 -15.72 -0.18 -21.72
N PHE A 154 -15.75 -1.04 -20.69
CA PHE A 154 -14.85 -0.91 -19.55
C PHE A 154 -13.38 -0.99 -19.99
N TYR A 155 -12.98 -2.03 -20.73
CA TYR A 155 -11.59 -2.20 -21.15
C TYR A 155 -11.14 -1.20 -22.21
N LYS A 156 -12.07 -0.56 -22.91
CA LYS A 156 -11.78 0.54 -23.83
C LYS A 156 -11.50 1.86 -23.10
N ASN A 157 -12.23 2.16 -22.04
CA ASN A 157 -12.25 3.47 -21.38
C ASN A 157 -11.56 3.50 -20.02
N VAL A 158 -11.32 2.35 -19.41
CA VAL A 158 -10.72 2.23 -18.07
C VAL A 158 -9.47 1.37 -18.14
N ARG A 159 -8.38 1.92 -17.62
CA ARG A 159 -7.14 1.17 -17.43
C ARG A 159 -7.02 0.77 -15.96
N ILE A 160 -6.87 -0.52 -15.68
CA ILE A 160 -6.54 -1.02 -14.34
C ILE A 160 -5.04 -0.81 -14.14
N ILE A 161 -4.67 0.00 -13.15
CA ILE A 161 -3.27 0.27 -12.80
C ILE A 161 -2.71 -0.89 -11.98
N GLY A 162 -3.48 -1.34 -11.00
CA GLY A 162 -3.08 -2.47 -10.18
C GLY A 162 -3.98 -2.64 -8.94
N ARG A 163 -3.90 -3.84 -8.34
CA ARG A 163 -4.64 -4.17 -7.13
C ARG A 163 -3.97 -3.56 -5.91
N VAL A 164 -4.77 -2.98 -5.03
CA VAL A 164 -4.32 -2.45 -3.75
C VAL A 164 -3.92 -3.59 -2.81
N PHE A 165 -2.73 -3.52 -2.24
CA PHE A 165 -2.23 -4.47 -1.25
C PHE A 165 -1.94 -3.84 0.12
N TRP A 166 -1.87 -2.52 0.19
CA TRP A 166 -1.56 -1.78 1.41
C TRP A 166 -2.21 -0.39 1.40
N SER A 167 -2.48 0.14 2.56
CA SER A 167 -2.95 1.53 2.71
C SER A 167 -2.33 2.18 3.94
N SER A 168 -2.09 3.50 3.83
CA SER A 168 -1.81 4.37 4.97
C SER A 168 -3.09 5.04 5.42
N HIS A 169 -3.07 5.52 6.64
CA HIS A 169 -4.11 6.41 7.17
C HIS A 169 -3.43 7.61 7.83
N SER A 170 -3.82 8.82 7.41
CA SER A 170 -3.39 10.06 8.05
C SER A 170 -4.50 10.58 8.96
N TRP A 171 -4.09 11.13 10.09
CA TRP A 171 -4.99 11.73 11.08
C TRP A 171 -5.24 13.21 10.76
#